data_df5ba8569df3cf533fbf2618cbef6a85
#
_entry.id   df5ba8569df3cf533fbf2618cbef6a85
#
_cell.length_a   1.000
_cell.length_b   1.000
_cell.length_c   1.000
_cell.angle_alpha   90.00
_cell.angle_beta   90.00
_cell.angle_gamma   90.00
#
_symmetry.space_group_name_H-M   'P 1'
#
loop_
_entity.id
_entity.type
_entity.pdbx_description
1 polymer ?
#
loop_
_entity_poly.entity_id
_entity_poly.type
_entity_poly.pdbx_seq_one_letter_code
_entity_poly.pdbx_strand_id
1 'polypeptide(L)'
;MKPLNALLQGVEKVFKTEKEVSPDENRTLEEMVTSKGYPFEKHEVITSDGYILQIFRIPGAKNEPNYKATPKQPVYFQHGLLDSSDGWVCNEESRCLPYIMANEGYDVWLGNSRGNNTVSVIKF
;
A
#
# COMPACT_ATOMS: atom_id res chain seq x y z
N MET A 1 -18.93 -9.33 -47.83
CA MET A 1 -17.69 -8.58 -47.56
C MET A 1 -17.99 -7.53 -46.50
N LYS A 2 -17.38 -7.58 -45.33
CA LYS A 2 -17.56 -6.54 -44.30
C LYS A 2 -16.85 -5.27 -44.78
N PRO A 3 -17.47 -4.08 -44.66
CA PRO A 3 -16.80 -2.84 -45.05
C PRO A 3 -15.55 -2.61 -44.18
N LEU A 4 -14.52 -2.03 -44.77
CA LEU A 4 -13.21 -1.78 -44.12
C LEU A 4 -13.35 -1.09 -42.75
N ASN A 5 -14.34 -0.19 -42.64
CA ASN A 5 -14.63 0.52 -41.37
C ASN A 5 -15.08 -0.39 -40.22
N ALA A 6 -15.81 -1.49 -40.52
CA ALA A 6 -16.22 -2.47 -39.50
C ALA A 6 -15.02 -3.32 -39.03
N LEU A 7 -14.07 -3.61 -39.93
CA LEU A 7 -12.81 -4.28 -39.60
C LEU A 7 -11.91 -3.38 -38.75
N LEU A 8 -11.79 -2.09 -39.10
CA LEU A 8 -11.01 -1.12 -38.32
C LEU A 8 -11.60 -0.90 -36.92
N GLN A 9 -12.93 -0.80 -36.79
CA GLN A 9 -13.60 -0.69 -35.50
C GLN A 9 -13.42 -1.97 -34.65
N GLY A 10 -13.37 -3.14 -35.28
CA GLY A 10 -13.08 -4.40 -34.59
C GLY A 10 -11.63 -4.45 -34.07
N VAL A 11 -10.70 -3.96 -34.87
CA VAL A 11 -9.26 -3.86 -34.50
C VAL A 11 -9.06 -2.81 -33.40
N GLU A 12 -9.68 -1.63 -33.50
CA GLU A 12 -9.65 -0.63 -32.44
C GLU A 12 -10.23 -1.14 -31.12
N LYS A 13 -11.27 -1.97 -31.17
CA LYS A 13 -11.88 -2.58 -30.00
C LYS A 13 -11.00 -3.64 -29.34
N VAL A 14 -10.17 -4.33 -30.13
CA VAL A 14 -9.20 -5.31 -29.64
C VAL A 14 -7.96 -4.62 -29.05
N PHE A 15 -7.57 -3.45 -29.57
CA PHE A 15 -6.42 -2.69 -29.06
C PHE A 15 -6.78 -1.64 -28.01
N LYS A 16 -8.04 -1.25 -27.87
CA LYS A 16 -8.59 -0.59 -26.68
C LYS A 16 -8.98 -1.64 -25.64
N THR A 17 -8.04 -2.42 -25.18
CA THR A 17 -8.06 -2.81 -23.80
C THR A 17 -7.82 -1.49 -23.05
N GLU A 18 -8.88 -0.84 -22.62
CA GLU A 18 -8.79 0.09 -21.51
C GLU A 18 -8.07 -0.71 -20.42
N LYS A 19 -6.81 -0.37 -20.19
CA LYS A 19 -6.07 -0.87 -19.06
C LYS A 19 -6.93 -0.44 -17.88
N GLU A 20 -7.61 -1.39 -17.25
CA GLU A 20 -8.34 -1.08 -16.02
C GLU A 20 -7.31 -0.52 -15.06
N VAL A 21 -7.33 0.80 -14.93
CA VAL A 21 -6.45 1.52 -14.00
C VAL A 21 -6.86 1.08 -12.62
N SER A 22 -5.95 0.44 -11.91
CA SER A 22 -6.22 0.08 -10.52
C SER A 22 -6.68 1.31 -9.76
N PRO A 23 -7.76 1.26 -8.97
CA PRO A 23 -8.19 2.38 -8.14
C PRO A 23 -7.06 2.88 -7.22
N ASP A 24 -6.06 2.07 -6.96
CA ASP A 24 -4.92 2.40 -6.10
C ASP A 24 -3.76 3.10 -6.83
N GLU A 25 -3.81 3.24 -8.16
CA GLU A 25 -2.69 3.81 -8.94
C GLU A 25 -2.28 5.23 -8.49
N ASN A 26 -3.24 6.03 -8.05
CA ASN A 26 -3.02 7.42 -7.59
C ASN A 26 -3.26 7.62 -6.08
N ARG A 27 -3.38 6.55 -5.31
CA ARG A 27 -3.61 6.61 -3.87
C ARG A 27 -2.30 6.59 -3.09
N THR A 28 -2.27 7.35 -2.00
CA THR A 28 -1.24 7.18 -0.98
C THR A 28 -1.41 5.84 -0.26
N LEU A 29 -0.37 5.38 0.43
CA LEU A 29 -0.45 4.16 1.23
C LEU A 29 -1.58 4.23 2.27
N GLU A 30 -1.74 5.37 2.94
CA GLU A 30 -2.84 5.59 3.87
C GLU A 30 -4.20 5.43 3.19
N GLU A 31 -4.39 6.03 2.03
CA GLU A 31 -5.63 5.92 1.25
C GLU A 31 -5.88 4.49 0.77
N MET A 32 -4.83 3.76 0.35
CA MET A 32 -4.95 2.36 -0.03
C MET A 32 -5.44 1.48 1.12
N VAL A 33 -4.85 1.66 2.30
CA VAL A 33 -5.17 0.87 3.49
C VAL A 33 -6.55 1.23 4.05
N THR A 34 -6.82 2.51 4.24
CA THR A 34 -8.09 2.98 4.84
C THR A 34 -9.29 2.74 3.94
N SER A 35 -9.13 2.85 2.61
CA SER A 35 -10.21 2.56 1.65
C SER A 35 -10.67 1.10 1.68
N LYS A 36 -9.82 0.19 2.14
CA LYS A 36 -10.13 -1.24 2.31
C LYS A 36 -10.73 -1.57 3.68
N GLY A 37 -10.87 -0.56 4.56
CA GLY A 37 -11.49 -0.71 5.89
C GLY A 37 -10.54 -1.14 7.00
N TYR A 38 -9.23 -1.03 6.80
CA TYR A 38 -8.23 -1.30 7.84
C TYR A 38 -7.93 -0.05 8.67
N PRO A 39 -7.70 -0.19 9.97
CA PRO A 39 -7.13 0.89 10.78
C PRO A 39 -5.70 1.18 10.33
N PHE A 40 -5.29 2.44 10.43
CA PHE A 40 -3.99 2.89 9.98
C PHE A 40 -3.38 3.90 10.93
N GLU A 41 -2.10 3.78 11.19
CA GLU A 41 -1.32 4.76 11.94
C GLU A 41 -0.03 5.09 11.17
N LYS A 42 0.36 6.33 11.26
CA LYS A 42 1.62 6.85 10.72
C LYS A 42 2.48 7.31 11.88
N HIS A 43 3.69 6.79 11.95
CA HIS A 43 4.68 7.17 12.96
C HIS A 43 5.93 7.75 12.30
N GLU A 44 6.55 8.71 12.97
CA GLU A 44 7.82 9.29 12.54
C GLU A 44 8.91 8.92 13.53
N VAL A 45 10.06 8.49 13.01
CA VAL A 45 11.25 8.21 13.79
C VAL A 45 12.37 9.12 13.34
N ILE A 46 12.89 9.91 14.26
CA ILE A 46 14.03 10.80 14.01
C ILE A 46 15.31 10.03 14.38
N THR A 47 16.17 9.84 13.38
CA THR A 47 17.47 9.20 13.58
C THR A 47 18.48 10.18 14.21
N SER A 48 19.52 9.66 14.84
CA SER A 48 20.57 10.49 15.49
C SER A 48 21.31 11.42 14.52
N ASP A 49 21.32 11.08 13.23
CA ASP A 49 21.93 11.85 12.16
C ASP A 49 20.94 12.75 11.37
N GLY A 50 19.71 12.93 11.89
CA GLY A 50 18.76 13.94 11.41
C GLY A 50 17.81 13.50 10.30
N TYR A 51 17.72 12.21 9.99
CA TYR A 51 16.67 11.70 9.09
C TYR A 51 15.35 11.50 9.82
N ILE A 52 14.25 11.80 9.14
CA ILE A 52 12.90 11.52 9.60
C ILE A 52 12.37 10.36 8.76
N LEU A 53 12.27 9.19 9.38
CA LEU A 53 11.75 7.98 8.76
C LEU A 53 10.27 7.84 9.08
N GLN A 54 9.47 7.49 8.08
CA GLN A 54 8.05 7.17 8.29
C GLN A 54 7.88 5.66 8.43
N ILE A 55 7.20 5.27 9.50
CA ILE A 55 6.82 3.88 9.75
C ILE A 55 5.30 3.84 9.77
N PHE A 56 4.71 2.95 9.02
CA PHE A 56 3.28 2.75 8.95
C PHE A 56 2.86 1.52 9.75
N ARG A 57 1.66 1.57 10.32
CA ARG A 57 1.11 0.50 11.14
C ARG A 57 -0.32 0.20 10.72
N ILE A 58 -0.62 -1.09 10.59
CA ILE A 58 -1.97 -1.62 10.46
C ILE A 58 -2.26 -2.41 11.74
N PRO A 59 -2.85 -1.77 12.77
CA PRO A 59 -2.93 -2.35 14.11
C PRO A 59 -4.11 -3.29 14.32
N GLY A 60 -4.92 -3.53 13.30
CA GLY A 60 -6.11 -4.36 13.41
C GLY A 60 -6.57 -4.94 12.10
N ALA A 61 -7.50 -5.89 12.19
CA ALA A 61 -8.16 -6.51 11.05
C ALA A 61 -9.13 -5.54 10.36
N LYS A 62 -9.57 -5.92 9.19
CA LYS A 62 -10.57 -5.17 8.42
C LYS A 62 -11.84 -4.96 9.24
N ASN A 63 -12.24 -3.68 9.36
CA ASN A 63 -13.41 -3.25 10.12
C ASN A 63 -13.44 -3.71 11.60
N GLU A 64 -12.28 -3.99 12.20
CA GLU A 64 -12.19 -4.42 13.58
C GLU A 64 -12.54 -3.26 14.54
N PRO A 65 -13.60 -3.37 15.37
CA PRO A 65 -13.89 -2.41 16.40
C PRO A 65 -12.89 -2.60 17.57
N ASN A 66 -12.53 -1.50 18.25
CA ASN A 66 -11.68 -1.54 19.44
C ASN A 66 -10.34 -2.29 19.27
N TYR A 67 -9.72 -2.17 18.10
CA TYR A 67 -8.46 -2.85 17.78
C TYR A 67 -7.31 -2.57 18.77
N LYS A 68 -7.40 -1.49 19.55
CA LYS A 68 -6.44 -1.13 20.60
C LYS A 68 -6.64 -1.90 21.91
N ALA A 69 -7.78 -2.56 22.09
CA ALA A 69 -8.14 -3.17 23.38
C ALA A 69 -7.40 -4.48 23.65
N THR A 70 -6.95 -5.19 22.62
CA THR A 70 -6.25 -6.48 22.76
C THR A 70 -4.81 -6.37 22.27
N PRO A 71 -3.81 -6.72 23.11
CA PRO A 71 -2.42 -6.82 22.65
C PRO A 71 -2.28 -7.85 21.54
N LYS A 72 -1.51 -7.51 20.50
CA LYS A 72 -1.26 -8.37 19.34
C LYS A 72 0.23 -8.57 19.14
N GLN A 73 0.62 -9.72 18.62
CA GLN A 73 1.99 -10.02 18.26
C GLN A 73 2.41 -9.09 17.10
N PRO A 74 3.48 -8.29 17.23
CA PRO A 74 3.96 -7.43 16.17
C PRO A 74 4.64 -8.22 15.06
N VAL A 75 4.44 -7.78 13.84
CA VAL A 75 5.11 -8.27 12.62
C VAL A 75 5.63 -7.07 11.85
N TYR A 76 6.89 -7.13 11.44
CA TYR A 76 7.55 -6.05 10.70
C TYR A 76 7.89 -6.47 9.28
N PHE A 77 7.52 -5.63 8.31
CA PHE A 77 7.82 -5.80 6.89
C PHE A 77 8.82 -4.75 6.43
N GLN A 78 9.95 -5.19 5.88
CA GLN A 78 10.96 -4.33 5.29
C GLN A 78 10.95 -4.50 3.78
N HIS A 79 10.90 -3.37 3.05
CA HIS A 79 10.99 -3.37 1.59
C HIS A 79 12.42 -3.66 1.09
N GLY A 80 12.52 -4.01 -0.21
CA GLY A 80 13.78 -4.23 -0.90
C GLY A 80 14.47 -2.95 -1.36
N LEU A 81 15.60 -3.11 -2.04
CA LEU A 81 16.37 -2.01 -2.63
C LEU A 81 15.53 -1.25 -3.67
N LEU A 82 15.58 0.09 -3.64
CA LEU A 82 14.83 1.00 -4.52
C LEU A 82 13.30 0.88 -4.43
N ASP A 83 12.79 0.29 -3.35
CA ASP A 83 11.38 0.13 -3.08
C ASP A 83 10.94 1.00 -1.88
N SER A 84 9.69 0.82 -1.46
CA SER A 84 9.08 1.46 -0.31
C SER A 84 8.04 0.54 0.31
N SER A 85 7.46 0.96 1.44
CA SER A 85 6.34 0.24 2.06
C SER A 85 5.12 0.07 1.15
N ASP A 86 4.95 0.92 0.15
CA ASP A 86 3.84 0.85 -0.82
C ASP A 86 3.80 -0.48 -1.57
N GLY A 87 4.97 -1.08 -1.86
CA GLY A 87 5.08 -2.37 -2.53
C GLY A 87 4.39 -3.51 -1.81
N TRP A 88 4.17 -3.39 -0.49
CA TRP A 88 3.49 -4.41 0.32
C TRP A 88 1.96 -4.37 0.21
N VAL A 89 1.37 -3.24 -0.17
CA VAL A 89 -0.08 -3.00 -0.10
C VAL A 89 -0.73 -2.65 -1.43
N CYS A 90 0.02 -2.62 -2.52
CA CYS A 90 -0.43 -2.19 -3.84
C CYS A 90 -1.21 -3.24 -4.64
N ASN A 91 -1.37 -4.45 -4.12
CA ASN A 91 -2.14 -5.52 -4.74
C ASN A 91 -3.51 -5.72 -4.07
N GLU A 92 -4.28 -6.67 -4.59
CA GLU A 92 -5.51 -7.13 -3.95
C GLU A 92 -5.25 -7.64 -2.53
N GLU A 93 -6.20 -7.40 -1.61
CA GLU A 93 -6.08 -7.79 -0.20
C GLU A 93 -5.67 -9.25 0.01
N SER A 94 -6.24 -10.16 -0.79
CA SER A 94 -5.97 -11.61 -0.71
C SER A 94 -4.53 -12.01 -1.08
N ARG A 95 -3.78 -11.09 -1.70
CA ARG A 95 -2.40 -11.31 -2.18
C ARG A 95 -1.37 -10.50 -1.42
N CYS A 96 -1.79 -9.65 -0.50
CA CYS A 96 -0.90 -8.81 0.30
C CYS A 96 -0.71 -9.39 1.69
N LEU A 97 0.51 -9.82 2.02
CA LEU A 97 0.84 -10.36 3.34
C LEU A 97 0.47 -9.44 4.50
N PRO A 98 0.68 -8.11 4.44
CA PRO A 98 0.27 -7.21 5.51
C PRO A 98 -1.22 -7.30 5.85
N TYR A 99 -2.10 -7.36 4.87
CA TYR A 99 -3.54 -7.51 5.10
C TYR A 99 -3.90 -8.89 5.65
N ILE A 100 -3.28 -9.94 5.10
CA ILE A 100 -3.48 -11.30 5.58
C ILE A 100 -3.08 -11.41 7.05
N MET A 101 -1.91 -10.89 7.42
CA MET A 101 -1.40 -10.92 8.79
C MET A 101 -2.26 -10.07 9.74
N ALA A 102 -2.72 -8.90 9.30
CA ALA A 102 -3.63 -8.07 10.09
C ALA A 102 -4.96 -8.80 10.38
N ASN A 103 -5.52 -9.47 9.38
CA ASN A 103 -6.75 -10.27 9.54
C ASN A 103 -6.56 -11.50 10.44
N GLU A 104 -5.35 -12.06 10.51
CA GLU A 104 -5.00 -13.16 11.42
C GLU A 104 -4.69 -12.71 12.85
N GLY A 105 -4.83 -11.42 13.15
CA GLY A 105 -4.69 -10.89 14.51
C GLY A 105 -3.29 -10.40 14.87
N TYR A 106 -2.44 -10.12 13.90
CA TYR A 106 -1.13 -9.52 14.12
C TYR A 106 -1.18 -7.99 14.08
N ASP A 107 -0.24 -7.37 14.77
CA ASP A 107 0.03 -5.94 14.72
C ASP A 107 1.09 -5.68 13.65
N VAL A 108 0.67 -5.18 12.49
CA VAL A 108 1.51 -5.09 11.29
C VAL A 108 2.21 -3.75 11.22
N TRP A 109 3.54 -3.79 11.04
CA TRP A 109 4.40 -2.62 10.89
C TRP A 109 5.10 -2.65 9.54
N LEU A 110 5.11 -1.50 8.84
CA LEU A 110 5.73 -1.32 7.53
C LEU A 110 6.81 -0.25 7.64
N GLY A 111 8.08 -0.65 7.50
CA GLY A 111 9.21 0.26 7.56
C GLY A 111 9.54 0.91 6.23
N ASN A 112 10.22 2.06 6.29
CA ASN A 112 10.79 2.76 5.16
C ASN A 112 12.24 3.14 5.45
N SER A 113 13.15 2.68 4.60
CA SER A 113 14.56 3.00 4.67
C SER A 113 14.84 4.38 4.06
N ARG A 114 16.00 4.95 4.40
CA ARG A 114 16.50 6.16 3.76
C ARG A 114 16.55 6.02 2.24
N GLY A 115 16.32 7.13 1.54
CA GLY A 115 16.41 7.21 0.08
C GLY A 115 15.12 6.92 -0.66
N ASN A 116 14.00 6.70 0.03
CA ASN A 116 12.69 6.62 -0.61
C ASN A 116 11.85 7.90 -0.39
N ASN A 117 10.69 7.98 -1.04
CA ASN A 117 9.84 9.17 -1.06
C ASN A 117 9.20 9.53 0.30
N THR A 118 9.29 8.62 1.28
CA THR A 118 8.67 8.80 2.61
C THR A 118 9.67 9.30 3.65
N VAL A 119 10.89 9.57 3.24
CA VAL A 119 11.98 10.00 4.12
C VAL A 119 12.29 11.47 3.89
N SER A 120 12.39 12.22 4.96
CA SER A 120 12.82 13.62 4.96
C SER A 120 14.05 13.81 5.85
N VAL A 121 14.65 15.00 5.76
CA VAL A 121 15.82 15.37 6.55
C VAL A 121 15.49 16.64 7.32
N ILE A 122 15.84 16.68 8.60
CA ILE A 122 15.77 17.90 9.37
C ILE A 122 16.81 18.88 8.80
N LYS A 123 16.34 20.04 8.38
CA LYS A 123 17.24 21.15 8.02
C LYS A 123 17.61 21.89 9.31
N PHE A 124 18.86 21.85 9.60
CA PHE A 124 19.45 22.66 10.68
C PHE A 124 19.74 24.07 10.18
#